data_c47e3e10e1dc46edeb016052a3eeb6ed
#
_entry.id   c47e3e10e1dc46edeb016052a3eeb6ed
#
_cell.length_a   1.000
_cell.length_b   1.000
_cell.length_c   1.000
_cell.angle_alpha   90.00
_cell.angle_beta   90.00
_cell.angle_gamma   90.00
#
_symmetry.space_group_name_H-M   'P 1'
#
loop_
_entity.id
_entity.type
_entity.pdbx_description
1 polymer ?
#
loop_
_entity_poly.entity_id
_entity_poly.type
_entity_poly.pdbx_seq_one_letter_code
_entity_poly.pdbx_strand_id
1 'polypeptide(L)'
;MRPAWNESTGTAVMGGAILVVEDEPAIQELIAVNLEHAGHQVLRAGSVPEAEALVREVLPDLVLLDWMLPGPPGLNFARQLRADQRTKDIPIIMLTARAQEQDTIAGLEGGADDYVTKPFSPRELLARIKAVMRRRAPQLTDDIVEIASLKLDPVAHRVSANGANIDLGPTEFRMLHFFMTHPERVYSRAQMLDEVWGDHVFVEERTVDVHIRRLRQALEPSRHDSLVETVRGTGYRFRRALA
;
A
#
# COMPACT_ATOMS: atom_id res chain seq x y z
N MET A 1 13.72 22.57 18.64
CA MET A 1 13.60 23.90 17.98
C MET A 1 12.89 23.62 16.66
N ARG A 2 11.63 23.99 16.50
CA ARG A 2 10.86 23.72 15.25
C ARG A 2 11.34 24.73 14.20
N PRO A 3 11.60 24.30 12.93
CA PRO A 3 11.92 25.27 11.87
C PRO A 3 10.70 26.14 11.59
N ALA A 4 10.96 27.42 11.38
CA ALA A 4 9.99 28.47 11.14
C ALA A 4 9.20 28.23 9.86
N TRP A 5 7.89 28.27 9.92
CA TRP A 5 6.96 28.30 8.81
C TRP A 5 7.18 29.55 7.96
N ASN A 6 7.39 29.39 6.68
CA ASN A 6 7.45 30.52 5.76
C ASN A 6 6.01 30.99 5.47
N GLU A 7 5.61 32.09 6.08
CA GLU A 7 4.31 32.75 5.90
C GLU A 7 4.24 33.55 4.59
N SER A 8 4.49 32.96 3.46
CA SER A 8 4.27 33.65 2.17
C SER A 8 3.72 32.68 1.15
N THR A 9 2.45 32.59 1.13
CA THR A 9 1.43 32.13 0.19
C THR A 9 0.47 31.17 0.89
N GLY A 10 -0.66 31.71 1.32
CA GLY A 10 -1.75 30.95 1.95
C GLY A 10 -2.47 30.03 0.98
N THR A 11 -1.84 28.91 0.66
CA THR A 11 -2.49 27.75 0.08
C THR A 11 -2.24 26.62 1.05
N ALA A 12 -3.28 26.16 1.73
CA ALA A 12 -3.21 24.96 2.56
C ALA A 12 -2.70 23.82 1.67
N VAL A 13 -1.51 23.31 1.96
CA VAL A 13 -0.95 22.12 1.30
C VAL A 13 -1.85 20.95 1.73
N MET A 14 -2.82 20.62 0.88
CA MET A 14 -3.78 19.53 1.10
C MET A 14 -3.19 18.15 0.73
N GLY A 15 -1.92 18.08 0.35
CA GLY A 15 -1.25 16.87 -0.08
C GLY A 15 -0.16 16.42 0.88
N GLY A 16 -0.10 15.13 1.18
CA GLY A 16 0.96 14.54 1.99
C GLY A 16 2.34 14.59 1.31
N ALA A 17 3.40 14.24 2.06
CA ALA A 17 4.76 14.13 1.56
C ALA A 17 4.95 12.82 0.78
N ILE A 18 5.38 12.90 -0.48
CA ILE A 18 5.63 11.75 -1.35
C ILE A 18 7.12 11.63 -1.64
N LEU A 19 7.71 10.48 -1.32
CA LEU A 19 9.09 10.17 -1.68
C LEU A 19 9.12 9.55 -3.07
N VAL A 20 9.86 10.16 -3.99
CA VAL A 20 10.10 9.67 -5.36
C VAL A 20 11.54 9.16 -5.42
N VAL A 21 11.69 7.86 -5.63
CA VAL A 21 12.99 7.19 -5.77
C VAL A 21 13.13 6.72 -7.22
N GLU A 22 13.87 7.48 -8.01
CA GLU A 22 14.01 7.33 -9.46
C GLU A 22 15.37 7.89 -9.88
N ASP A 23 16.18 7.10 -10.56
CA ASP A 23 17.54 7.49 -10.95
C ASP A 23 17.59 8.25 -12.28
N GLU A 24 16.55 8.16 -13.10
CA GLU A 24 16.47 8.94 -14.35
C GLU A 24 15.91 10.35 -14.08
N PRO A 25 16.74 11.42 -14.18
CA PRO A 25 16.35 12.77 -13.78
C PRO A 25 15.12 13.29 -14.53
N ALA A 26 14.95 12.91 -15.80
CA ALA A 26 13.82 13.35 -16.61
C ALA A 26 12.49 12.75 -16.12
N ILE A 27 12.50 11.49 -15.73
CA ILE A 27 11.31 10.82 -15.17
C ILE A 27 11.02 11.35 -13.77
N GLN A 28 12.05 11.48 -12.92
CA GLN A 28 11.92 12.04 -11.58
C GLN A 28 11.33 13.46 -11.62
N GLU A 29 11.82 14.32 -12.51
CA GLU A 29 11.29 15.68 -12.69
C GLU A 29 9.85 15.68 -13.18
N LEU A 30 9.52 14.82 -14.19
CA LEU A 30 8.16 14.68 -14.68
C LEU A 30 7.18 14.30 -13.54
N ILE A 31 7.55 13.33 -12.72
CA ILE A 31 6.76 12.90 -11.57
C ILE A 31 6.61 14.05 -10.58
N ALA A 32 7.72 14.67 -10.19
CA ALA A 32 7.74 15.69 -9.17
C ALA A 32 6.89 16.91 -9.54
N VAL A 33 7.03 17.45 -10.75
CA VAL A 33 6.23 18.59 -11.23
C VAL A 33 4.72 18.29 -11.18
N ASN A 34 4.32 17.07 -11.58
CA ASN A 34 2.90 16.70 -11.55
C ASN A 34 2.37 16.54 -10.13
N LEU A 35 3.18 16.02 -9.20
CA LEU A 35 2.82 15.89 -7.79
C LEU A 35 2.72 17.23 -7.09
N GLU A 36 3.67 18.14 -7.34
CA GLU A 36 3.68 19.49 -6.80
C GLU A 36 2.46 20.29 -7.30
N HIS A 37 2.11 20.16 -8.59
CA HIS A 37 0.87 20.75 -9.15
C HIS A 37 -0.40 20.18 -8.51
N ALA A 38 -0.36 18.91 -8.08
CA ALA A 38 -1.46 18.28 -7.34
C ALA A 38 -1.49 18.65 -5.84
N GLY A 39 -0.54 19.49 -5.37
CA GLY A 39 -0.47 19.99 -4.00
C GLY A 39 0.31 19.11 -3.05
N HIS A 40 1.08 18.13 -3.53
CA HIS A 40 1.92 17.27 -2.68
C HIS A 40 3.29 17.89 -2.44
N GLN A 41 3.86 17.63 -1.26
CA GLN A 41 5.29 17.83 -1.03
C GLN A 41 6.08 16.68 -1.63
N VAL A 42 7.14 16.95 -2.40
CA VAL A 42 7.94 15.89 -3.04
C VAL A 42 9.33 15.83 -2.41
N LEU A 43 9.67 14.62 -1.91
CA LEU A 43 11.03 14.26 -1.52
C LEU A 43 11.64 13.48 -2.68
N ARG A 44 12.84 13.84 -3.12
CA ARG A 44 13.49 13.25 -4.31
C ARG A 44 14.75 12.50 -3.91
N ALA A 45 14.91 11.28 -4.40
CA ALA A 45 16.09 10.46 -4.25
C ALA A 45 16.44 9.81 -5.59
N GLY A 46 17.71 9.82 -5.98
CA GLY A 46 18.21 9.12 -7.17
C GLY A 46 18.74 7.72 -6.88
N SER A 47 18.73 7.31 -5.61
CA SER A 47 19.27 6.02 -5.17
C SER A 47 18.66 5.57 -3.86
N VAL A 48 18.80 4.26 -3.56
CA VAL A 48 18.34 3.69 -2.27
C VAL A 48 19.02 4.35 -1.08
N PRO A 49 20.34 4.59 -1.04
CA PRO A 49 20.99 5.27 0.09
C PRO A 49 20.46 6.68 0.36
N GLU A 50 20.15 7.45 -0.69
CA GLU A 50 19.52 8.78 -0.55
C GLU A 50 18.11 8.66 0.01
N ALA A 51 17.32 7.72 -0.50
CA ALA A 51 15.97 7.44 -0.02
C ALA A 51 15.96 7.06 1.48
N GLU A 52 16.89 6.22 1.91
CA GLU A 52 17.06 5.84 3.31
C GLU A 52 17.41 7.03 4.20
N ALA A 53 18.27 7.95 3.73
CA ALA A 53 18.61 9.15 4.47
C ALA A 53 17.37 10.03 4.68
N LEU A 54 16.59 10.28 3.60
CA LEU A 54 15.37 11.07 3.66
C LEU A 54 14.31 10.45 4.59
N VAL A 55 14.09 9.13 4.52
CA VAL A 55 13.12 8.44 5.38
C VAL A 55 13.50 8.50 6.86
N ARG A 56 14.80 8.57 7.18
CA ARG A 56 15.26 8.78 8.57
C ARG A 56 14.92 10.17 9.10
N GLU A 57 14.96 11.18 8.25
CA GLU A 57 14.69 12.57 8.60
C GLU A 57 13.19 12.89 8.58
N VAL A 58 12.50 12.47 7.52
CA VAL A 58 11.08 12.75 7.29
C VAL A 58 10.38 11.48 6.84
N LEU A 59 9.36 11.04 7.58
CA LEU A 59 8.53 9.92 7.16
C LEU A 59 7.58 10.37 6.05
N PRO A 60 7.68 9.81 4.83
CA PRO A 60 6.76 10.14 3.75
C PRO A 60 5.39 9.49 3.97
N ASP A 61 4.37 10.07 3.37
CA ASP A 61 3.01 9.51 3.35
C ASP A 61 2.82 8.44 2.26
N LEU A 62 3.71 8.41 1.26
CA LEU A 62 3.75 7.43 0.18
C LEU A 62 5.15 7.38 -0.43
N VAL A 63 5.57 6.22 -0.91
CA VAL A 63 6.81 6.02 -1.67
C VAL A 63 6.48 5.59 -3.09
N LEU A 64 6.97 6.35 -4.08
CA LEU A 64 7.09 5.92 -5.48
C LEU A 64 8.51 5.38 -5.67
N LEU A 65 8.65 4.15 -6.08
CA LEU A 65 9.92 3.44 -6.06
C LEU A 65 10.20 2.76 -7.40
N ASP A 66 11.23 3.20 -8.10
CA ASP A 66 11.67 2.48 -9.29
C ASP A 66 12.19 1.10 -8.91
N TRP A 67 11.81 0.13 -9.73
CA TRP A 67 12.33 -1.24 -9.66
C TRP A 67 13.82 -1.32 -9.98
N MET A 68 14.24 -0.58 -11.03
CA MET A 68 15.57 -0.68 -11.64
C MET A 68 16.49 0.48 -11.21
N LEU A 69 16.79 0.55 -9.93
CA LEU A 69 17.73 1.54 -9.41
C LEU A 69 19.19 1.06 -9.54
N PRO A 70 20.16 1.98 -9.70
CA PRO A 70 21.57 1.65 -9.65
C PRO A 70 21.97 1.18 -8.23
N GLY A 71 22.66 0.05 -8.16
CA GLY A 71 23.05 -0.56 -6.90
C GLY A 71 22.01 -1.56 -6.37
N PRO A 72 21.57 -1.44 -5.11
CA PRO A 72 20.57 -2.32 -4.55
C PRO A 72 19.22 -2.16 -5.28
N PRO A 73 18.59 -3.27 -5.74
CA PRO A 73 17.28 -3.20 -6.38
C PRO A 73 16.22 -2.50 -5.49
N GLY A 74 15.31 -1.72 -6.08
CA GLY A 74 14.22 -1.07 -5.37
C GLY A 74 13.38 -2.04 -4.52
N LEU A 75 13.21 -3.28 -4.99
CA LEU A 75 12.54 -4.33 -4.25
C LEU A 75 13.16 -4.61 -2.87
N ASN A 76 14.48 -4.52 -2.74
CA ASN A 76 15.15 -4.71 -1.45
C ASN A 76 14.82 -3.57 -0.49
N PHE A 77 14.74 -2.34 -0.99
CA PHE A 77 14.33 -1.19 -0.19
C PHE A 77 12.85 -1.31 0.24
N ALA A 78 11.96 -1.77 -0.64
CA ALA A 78 10.58 -2.04 -0.27
C ALA A 78 10.48 -3.05 0.89
N ARG A 79 11.23 -4.17 0.82
CA ARG A 79 11.31 -5.16 1.90
C ARG A 79 11.86 -4.58 3.20
N GLN A 80 12.87 -3.74 3.11
CA GLN A 80 13.46 -3.05 4.26
C GLN A 80 12.45 -2.13 4.93
N LEU A 81 11.70 -1.32 4.16
CA LEU A 81 10.62 -0.48 4.68
C LEU A 81 9.55 -1.31 5.40
N ARG A 82 9.21 -2.49 4.89
CA ARG A 82 8.23 -3.39 5.53
C ARG A 82 8.75 -4.06 6.81
N ALA A 83 10.06 -4.24 6.93
CA ALA A 83 10.68 -4.83 8.13
C ALA A 83 10.83 -3.85 9.31
N ASP A 84 10.84 -2.54 9.05
CA ASP A 84 10.99 -1.51 10.07
C ASP A 84 9.63 -1.05 10.60
N GLN A 85 9.44 -1.08 11.93
CA GLN A 85 8.21 -0.69 12.63
C GLN A 85 7.76 0.75 12.34
N ARG A 86 8.68 1.66 12.00
CA ARG A 86 8.38 3.07 11.69
C ARG A 86 7.82 3.26 10.28
N THR A 87 8.20 2.38 9.36
CA THR A 87 7.95 2.55 7.92
C THR A 87 7.07 1.46 7.31
N LYS A 88 6.79 0.38 8.04
CA LYS A 88 6.03 -0.77 7.54
C LYS A 88 4.65 -0.41 6.98
N ASP A 89 4.04 0.65 7.52
CA ASP A 89 2.70 1.10 7.14
C ASP A 89 2.71 2.17 6.03
N ILE A 90 3.87 2.60 5.55
CA ILE A 90 3.98 3.56 4.45
C ILE A 90 3.61 2.87 3.14
N PRO A 91 2.61 3.36 2.39
CA PRO A 91 2.26 2.80 1.09
C PRO A 91 3.40 2.89 0.08
N ILE A 92 3.60 1.85 -0.71
CA ILE A 92 4.65 1.77 -1.74
C ILE A 92 4.01 1.46 -3.09
N ILE A 93 4.23 2.33 -4.07
CA ILE A 93 3.90 2.09 -5.47
C ILE A 93 5.20 1.84 -6.23
N MET A 94 5.34 0.66 -6.84
CA MET A 94 6.50 0.35 -7.67
C MET A 94 6.35 0.93 -9.08
N LEU A 95 7.41 1.57 -9.58
CA LEU A 95 7.52 1.97 -10.99
C LEU A 95 8.34 0.90 -11.71
N THR A 96 7.83 0.32 -12.80
CA THR A 96 8.51 -0.78 -13.48
C THR A 96 8.47 -0.63 -15.00
N ALA A 97 9.59 -0.91 -15.66
CA ALA A 97 9.66 -1.00 -17.13
C ALA A 97 9.13 -2.34 -17.67
N ARG A 98 8.87 -3.31 -16.79
CA ARG A 98 8.52 -4.68 -17.18
C ARG A 98 7.05 -4.96 -16.91
N ALA A 99 6.32 -5.21 -17.98
CA ALA A 99 4.94 -5.68 -17.93
C ALA A 99 4.85 -7.22 -17.79
N GLN A 100 5.96 -7.92 -17.47
CA GLN A 100 5.91 -9.37 -17.31
C GLN A 100 5.25 -9.71 -15.97
N GLU A 101 4.30 -10.61 -16.03
CA GLU A 101 3.51 -11.09 -14.90
C GLU A 101 4.35 -11.51 -13.69
N GLN A 102 5.49 -12.18 -13.92
CA GLN A 102 6.40 -12.64 -12.87
C GLN A 102 7.05 -11.50 -12.09
N ASP A 103 7.41 -10.41 -12.76
CA ASP A 103 8.01 -9.23 -12.11
C ASP A 103 6.98 -8.45 -11.28
N THR A 104 5.76 -8.34 -11.78
CA THR A 104 4.65 -7.74 -11.04
C THR A 104 4.33 -8.50 -9.75
N ILE A 105 4.25 -9.84 -9.84
CA ILE A 105 4.03 -10.70 -8.67
C ILE A 105 5.18 -10.55 -7.67
N ALA A 106 6.43 -10.57 -8.14
CA ALA A 106 7.61 -10.41 -7.27
C ALA A 106 7.63 -9.04 -6.57
N GLY A 107 7.20 -7.96 -7.24
CA GLY A 107 7.08 -6.62 -6.63
C GLY A 107 6.04 -6.56 -5.54
N LEU A 108 4.87 -7.08 -5.80
CA LEU A 108 3.79 -7.18 -4.83
C LEU A 108 4.18 -8.12 -3.68
N GLU A 109 4.78 -9.28 -3.93
CA GLU A 109 5.34 -10.17 -2.89
C GLU A 109 6.46 -9.51 -2.10
N GLY A 110 7.19 -8.57 -2.69
CA GLY A 110 8.23 -7.77 -2.05
C GLY A 110 7.76 -6.68 -1.10
N GLY A 111 6.44 -6.42 -1.00
CA GLY A 111 5.89 -5.44 -0.08
C GLY A 111 5.21 -4.23 -0.72
N ALA A 112 5.16 -4.10 -2.04
CA ALA A 112 4.43 -3.03 -2.71
C ALA A 112 2.90 -3.14 -2.52
N ASP A 113 2.20 -2.01 -2.52
CA ASP A 113 0.74 -1.93 -2.45
C ASP A 113 0.11 -1.83 -3.84
N ASP A 114 0.87 -1.26 -4.79
CA ASP A 114 0.48 -1.14 -6.20
C ASP A 114 1.74 -1.02 -7.08
N TYR A 115 1.56 -1.08 -8.40
CA TYR A 115 2.62 -0.87 -9.37
C TYR A 115 2.12 -0.05 -10.57
N VAL A 116 3.06 0.63 -11.24
CA VAL A 116 2.83 1.39 -12.47
C VAL A 116 3.86 1.00 -13.50
N THR A 117 3.41 0.62 -14.69
CA THR A 117 4.33 0.27 -15.77
C THR A 117 4.79 1.51 -16.54
N LYS A 118 6.10 1.62 -16.79
CA LYS A 118 6.68 2.63 -17.68
C LYS A 118 6.53 2.19 -19.15
N PRO A 119 6.13 3.11 -20.07
CA PRO A 119 5.77 4.49 -19.84
C PRO A 119 4.36 4.64 -19.29
N PHE A 120 4.18 5.53 -18.34
CA PHE A 120 2.88 5.84 -17.73
C PHE A 120 2.44 7.27 -18.07
N SER A 121 1.15 7.52 -18.03
CA SER A 121 0.64 8.87 -18.09
C SER A 121 0.65 9.52 -16.70
N PRO A 122 0.94 10.83 -16.57
CA PRO A 122 0.82 11.54 -15.28
C PRO A 122 -0.57 11.40 -14.65
N ARG A 123 -1.63 11.36 -15.46
CA ARG A 123 -3.00 11.14 -15.00
C ARG A 123 -3.19 9.77 -14.33
N GLU A 124 -2.63 8.73 -14.93
CA GLU A 124 -2.68 7.38 -14.37
C GLU A 124 -1.95 7.32 -13.04
N LEU A 125 -0.71 7.85 -12.99
CA LEU A 125 0.08 7.87 -11.76
C LEU A 125 -0.64 8.61 -10.64
N LEU A 126 -1.17 9.82 -10.89
CA LEU A 126 -1.93 10.58 -9.90
C LEU A 126 -3.21 9.88 -9.44
N ALA A 127 -3.92 9.20 -10.35
CA ALA A 127 -5.10 8.41 -9.99
C ALA A 127 -4.74 7.27 -9.03
N ARG A 128 -3.65 6.55 -9.27
CA ARG A 128 -3.15 5.48 -8.40
C ARG A 128 -2.68 6.00 -7.04
N ILE A 129 -1.90 7.09 -7.03
CA ILE A 129 -1.48 7.75 -5.79
C ILE A 129 -2.70 8.15 -4.97
N LYS A 130 -3.68 8.82 -5.60
CA LYS A 130 -4.93 9.22 -4.94
C LYS A 130 -5.69 8.01 -4.41
N ALA A 131 -5.77 6.93 -5.16
CA ALA A 131 -6.39 5.68 -4.73
C ALA A 131 -5.64 5.07 -3.54
N VAL A 132 -4.32 5.00 -3.55
CA VAL A 132 -3.49 4.49 -2.46
C VAL A 132 -3.55 5.42 -1.23
N MET A 133 -3.51 6.75 -1.37
CA MET A 133 -3.57 7.71 -0.27
C MET A 133 -4.97 7.89 0.34
N ARG A 134 -6.04 7.88 -0.46
CA ARG A 134 -7.43 7.91 0.04
C ARG A 134 -7.69 6.80 1.05
N ARG A 135 -6.93 5.78 0.98
CA ARG A 135 -6.91 4.60 1.84
C ARG A 135 -6.41 4.89 3.27
N ARG A 136 -5.89 6.09 3.54
CA ARG A 136 -5.64 6.62 4.89
C ARG A 136 -6.86 7.35 5.48
N ALA A 137 -7.87 7.72 4.66
CA ALA A 137 -9.09 8.32 5.15
C ALA A 137 -10.14 7.22 5.41
N PRO A 138 -10.62 7.04 6.62
CA PRO A 138 -11.50 5.95 6.96
C PRO A 138 -12.89 6.18 6.37
N GLN A 139 -13.29 5.36 5.39
CA GLN A 139 -14.69 4.96 5.22
C GLN A 139 -14.97 3.68 6.03
N LEU A 140 -14.11 3.39 6.99
CA LEU A 140 -14.22 2.26 7.88
C LEU A 140 -15.05 2.73 9.06
N THR A 141 -16.00 1.94 9.51
CA THR A 141 -16.63 2.17 10.81
C THR A 141 -15.51 2.20 11.84
N ASP A 142 -15.53 3.22 12.75
CA ASP A 142 -14.55 3.34 13.84
C ASP A 142 -14.69 2.20 14.86
N ASP A 143 -15.62 1.31 14.63
CA ASP A 143 -15.91 0.20 15.53
C ASP A 143 -14.87 -0.91 15.43
N ILE A 144 -14.45 -1.40 16.57
CA ILE A 144 -13.62 -2.61 16.65
C ILE A 144 -14.44 -3.80 16.16
N VAL A 145 -13.88 -4.54 15.19
CA VAL A 145 -14.51 -5.75 14.67
C VAL A 145 -13.80 -6.98 15.24
N GLU A 146 -14.56 -7.95 15.73
CA GLU A 146 -14.03 -9.20 16.27
C GLU A 146 -14.77 -10.42 15.69
N ILE A 147 -14.03 -11.37 15.14
CA ILE A 147 -14.54 -12.64 14.60
C ILE A 147 -13.58 -13.76 14.98
N ALA A 148 -14.07 -14.82 15.62
CA ALA A 148 -13.28 -16.00 16.00
C ALA A 148 -11.99 -15.67 16.77
N SER A 149 -12.02 -14.67 17.67
CA SER A 149 -10.87 -14.14 18.44
C SER A 149 -9.82 -13.37 17.60
N LEU A 150 -10.11 -13.13 16.32
CA LEU A 150 -9.38 -12.18 15.49
C LEU A 150 -10.03 -10.81 15.65
N LYS A 151 -9.27 -9.84 16.16
CA LYS A 151 -9.73 -8.50 16.49
C LYS A 151 -9.01 -7.47 15.62
N LEU A 152 -9.77 -6.57 15.00
CA LEU A 152 -9.26 -5.45 14.23
C LEU A 152 -9.78 -4.14 14.83
N ASP A 153 -8.85 -3.27 15.19
CA ASP A 153 -9.11 -1.91 15.66
C ASP A 153 -8.72 -0.93 14.53
N PRO A 154 -9.70 -0.35 13.84
CA PRO A 154 -9.42 0.53 12.70
C PRO A 154 -8.83 1.88 13.14
N VAL A 155 -9.17 2.37 14.33
CA VAL A 155 -8.68 3.65 14.87
C VAL A 155 -7.22 3.52 15.30
N ALA A 156 -6.88 2.44 16.02
CA ALA A 156 -5.51 2.17 16.44
C ALA A 156 -4.66 1.55 15.31
N HIS A 157 -5.25 1.25 14.15
CA HIS A 157 -4.63 0.53 13.03
C HIS A 157 -3.94 -0.77 13.49
N ARG A 158 -4.64 -1.57 14.30
CA ARG A 158 -4.09 -2.75 14.97
C ARG A 158 -4.92 -3.99 14.71
N VAL A 159 -4.22 -5.11 14.48
CA VAL A 159 -4.83 -6.44 14.40
C VAL A 159 -4.23 -7.32 15.47
N SER A 160 -5.05 -8.11 16.13
CA SER A 160 -4.61 -9.11 17.12
C SER A 160 -5.45 -10.37 17.04
N ALA A 161 -4.85 -11.50 17.37
CA ALA A 161 -5.54 -12.77 17.51
C ALA A 161 -5.09 -13.47 18.80
N ASN A 162 -6.03 -13.94 19.60
CA ASN A 162 -5.74 -14.58 20.89
C ASN A 162 -4.85 -13.71 21.80
N GLY A 163 -4.96 -12.37 21.70
CA GLY A 163 -4.15 -11.42 22.48
C GLY A 163 -2.75 -11.11 21.90
N ALA A 164 -2.31 -11.79 20.84
CA ALA A 164 -1.06 -11.52 20.14
C ALA A 164 -1.29 -10.56 18.96
N ASN A 165 -0.41 -9.58 18.77
CA ASN A 165 -0.48 -8.68 17.63
C ASN A 165 -0.12 -9.41 16.33
N ILE A 166 -0.80 -9.02 15.25
CA ILE A 166 -0.53 -9.47 13.88
C ILE A 166 -0.14 -8.24 13.05
N ASP A 167 1.05 -8.26 12.48
CA ASP A 167 1.53 -7.19 11.61
C ASP A 167 1.02 -7.41 10.18
N LEU A 168 0.31 -6.41 9.66
CA LEU A 168 -0.22 -6.38 8.30
C LEU A 168 0.28 -5.15 7.56
N GLY A 169 0.52 -5.28 6.26
CA GLY A 169 0.71 -4.13 5.39
C GLY A 169 -0.61 -3.34 5.23
N PRO A 170 -0.54 -2.09 4.74
CA PRO A 170 -1.72 -1.22 4.63
C PRO A 170 -2.85 -1.82 3.78
N THR A 171 -2.52 -2.55 2.72
CA THR A 171 -3.50 -3.19 1.84
C THR A 171 -4.12 -4.43 2.48
N GLU A 172 -3.31 -5.28 3.12
CA GLU A 172 -3.79 -6.46 3.86
C GLU A 172 -4.69 -6.05 5.03
N PHE A 173 -4.34 -4.97 5.74
CA PHE A 173 -5.17 -4.44 6.82
C PHE A 173 -6.57 -4.05 6.32
N ARG A 174 -6.65 -3.30 5.22
CA ARG A 174 -7.93 -2.93 4.64
C ARG A 174 -8.72 -4.11 4.11
N MET A 175 -8.02 -5.01 3.41
CA MET A 175 -8.65 -6.22 2.90
C MET A 175 -9.24 -7.05 4.04
N LEU A 176 -8.51 -7.17 5.16
CA LEU A 176 -9.03 -7.84 6.35
C LEU A 176 -10.21 -7.10 6.95
N HIS A 177 -10.14 -5.77 7.07
CA HIS A 177 -11.25 -4.97 7.59
C HIS A 177 -12.50 -5.11 6.71
N PHE A 178 -12.33 -5.01 5.39
CA PHE A 178 -13.42 -5.21 4.44
C PHE A 178 -14.06 -6.60 4.61
N PHE A 179 -13.25 -7.65 4.73
CA PHE A 179 -13.73 -8.99 4.96
C PHE A 179 -14.45 -9.16 6.30
N MET A 180 -13.91 -8.63 7.38
CA MET A 180 -14.49 -8.76 8.72
C MET A 180 -15.79 -7.97 8.86
N THR A 181 -15.96 -6.88 8.11
CA THR A 181 -17.22 -6.12 8.08
C THR A 181 -18.27 -6.74 7.16
N HIS A 182 -17.87 -7.63 6.25
CA HIS A 182 -18.77 -8.31 5.30
C HIS A 182 -18.59 -9.84 5.31
N PRO A 183 -18.68 -10.50 6.48
CA PRO A 183 -18.45 -11.93 6.57
C PRO A 183 -19.50 -12.74 5.81
N GLU A 184 -19.14 -13.97 5.41
CA GLU A 184 -19.95 -14.95 4.69
C GLU A 184 -20.35 -14.56 3.27
N ARG A 185 -20.05 -13.36 2.83
CA ARG A 185 -20.32 -12.92 1.47
C ARG A 185 -19.15 -13.26 0.54
N VAL A 186 -19.47 -13.78 -0.65
CA VAL A 186 -18.47 -14.04 -1.69
C VAL A 186 -18.28 -12.81 -2.56
N TYR A 187 -17.03 -12.42 -2.75
CA TYR A 187 -16.65 -11.31 -3.62
C TYR A 187 -15.76 -11.81 -4.75
N SER A 188 -16.04 -11.38 -5.97
CA SER A 188 -15.14 -11.60 -7.10
C SER A 188 -13.87 -10.76 -6.94
N ARG A 189 -12.83 -11.10 -7.72
CA ARG A 189 -11.59 -10.31 -7.75
C ARG A 189 -11.85 -8.86 -8.17
N ALA A 190 -12.68 -8.65 -9.19
CA ALA A 190 -13.07 -7.32 -9.62
C ALA A 190 -13.76 -6.53 -8.50
N GLN A 191 -14.73 -7.12 -7.82
CA GLN A 191 -15.40 -6.46 -6.68
C GLN A 191 -14.43 -6.15 -5.55
N MET A 192 -13.50 -7.06 -5.24
CA MET A 192 -12.48 -6.79 -4.22
C MET A 192 -11.52 -5.67 -4.63
N LEU A 193 -11.20 -5.56 -5.91
CA LEU A 193 -10.42 -4.43 -6.42
C LEU A 193 -11.17 -3.12 -6.17
N ASP A 194 -12.43 -3.03 -6.58
CA ASP A 194 -13.24 -1.82 -6.41
C ASP A 194 -13.36 -1.42 -4.93
N GLU A 195 -13.63 -2.36 -4.04
CA GLU A 195 -13.85 -2.11 -2.62
C GLU A 195 -12.56 -1.83 -1.84
N VAL A 196 -11.49 -2.57 -2.11
CA VAL A 196 -10.22 -2.44 -1.37
C VAL A 196 -9.29 -1.41 -2.03
N TRP A 197 -9.30 -1.28 -3.35
CA TRP A 197 -8.48 -0.32 -4.11
C TRP A 197 -9.27 0.89 -4.62
N GLY A 198 -10.60 0.83 -4.67
CA GLY A 198 -11.51 1.90 -5.08
C GLY A 198 -11.73 1.97 -6.60
N ASP A 199 -12.82 2.65 -6.99
CA ASP A 199 -13.18 2.87 -8.39
C ASP A 199 -12.06 3.54 -9.18
N HIS A 200 -11.86 3.12 -10.43
CA HIS A 200 -10.88 3.64 -11.39
C HIS A 200 -9.41 3.23 -11.17
N VAL A 201 -9.15 2.12 -10.48
CA VAL A 201 -7.80 1.57 -10.37
C VAL A 201 -7.56 0.58 -11.51
N PHE A 202 -6.63 0.91 -12.41
CA PHE A 202 -6.17 0.01 -13.49
C PHE A 202 -5.18 -1.03 -12.95
N VAL A 203 -5.59 -1.80 -11.95
CA VAL A 203 -4.81 -2.91 -11.39
C VAL A 203 -5.40 -4.21 -11.90
N GLU A 204 -4.54 -5.14 -12.29
CA GLU A 204 -4.98 -6.47 -12.71
C GLU A 204 -5.60 -7.24 -11.54
N GLU A 205 -6.63 -8.02 -11.80
CA GLU A 205 -7.32 -8.86 -10.79
C GLU A 205 -6.37 -9.79 -10.02
N ARG A 206 -5.24 -10.14 -10.61
CA ARG A 206 -4.18 -10.95 -9.98
C ARG A 206 -3.54 -10.29 -8.76
N THR A 207 -3.56 -8.96 -8.68
CA THR A 207 -3.07 -8.23 -7.50
C THR A 207 -3.83 -8.66 -6.25
N VAL A 208 -5.13 -8.94 -6.38
CA VAL A 208 -5.94 -9.47 -5.28
C VAL A 208 -5.38 -10.79 -4.76
N ASP A 209 -4.99 -11.72 -5.65
CA ASP A 209 -4.49 -13.03 -5.27
C ASP A 209 -3.19 -12.94 -4.45
N VAL A 210 -2.31 -12.00 -4.81
CA VAL A 210 -1.04 -11.75 -4.08
C VAL A 210 -1.34 -11.23 -2.67
N HIS A 211 -2.22 -10.25 -2.53
CA HIS A 211 -2.57 -9.70 -1.22
C HIS A 211 -3.36 -10.70 -0.36
N ILE A 212 -4.21 -11.54 -0.96
CA ILE A 212 -4.84 -12.67 -0.27
C ILE A 212 -3.80 -13.65 0.27
N ARG A 213 -2.78 -13.99 -0.52
CA ARG A 213 -1.69 -14.86 -0.08
C ARG A 213 -0.95 -14.27 1.10
N ARG A 214 -0.57 -12.98 1.02
CA ARG A 214 0.12 -12.26 2.12
C ARG A 214 -0.74 -12.20 3.38
N LEU A 215 -2.02 -11.88 3.23
CA LEU A 215 -2.96 -11.85 4.34
C LEU A 215 -3.02 -13.22 5.03
N ARG A 216 -3.16 -14.30 4.27
CA ARG A 216 -3.14 -15.67 4.83
C ARG A 216 -1.83 -15.96 5.54
N GLN A 217 -0.68 -15.63 4.96
CA GLN A 217 0.63 -15.83 5.59
C GLN A 217 0.75 -15.10 6.92
N ALA A 218 0.23 -13.88 7.04
CA ALA A 218 0.22 -13.14 8.28
C ALA A 218 -0.73 -13.72 9.34
N LEU A 219 -1.84 -14.33 8.92
CA LEU A 219 -2.83 -14.95 9.79
C LEU A 219 -2.47 -16.40 10.18
N GLU A 220 -1.58 -17.08 9.45
CA GLU A 220 -1.22 -18.50 9.64
C GLU A 220 -0.68 -18.79 11.06
N PRO A 221 0.23 -17.98 11.67
CA PRO A 221 0.74 -18.26 13.00
C PRO A 221 -0.35 -18.33 14.07
N SER A 222 -1.45 -17.60 13.87
CA SER A 222 -2.61 -17.59 14.76
C SER A 222 -3.71 -18.58 14.35
N ARG A 223 -3.51 -19.33 13.26
CA ARG A 223 -4.48 -20.28 12.65
C ARG A 223 -5.76 -19.62 12.14
N HIS A 224 -5.72 -18.32 11.80
CA HIS A 224 -6.87 -17.59 11.27
C HIS A 224 -6.86 -17.48 9.73
N ASP A 225 -5.85 -18.01 9.07
CA ASP A 225 -5.73 -18.06 7.60
C ASP A 225 -6.89 -18.81 6.93
N SER A 226 -7.44 -19.82 7.60
CA SER A 226 -8.62 -20.59 7.13
C SER A 226 -9.92 -19.76 7.08
N LEU A 227 -9.98 -18.61 7.77
CA LEU A 227 -11.11 -17.70 7.66
C LEU A 227 -11.21 -17.06 6.27
N VAL A 228 -10.08 -16.89 5.59
CA VAL A 228 -10.04 -16.39 4.21
C VAL A 228 -10.17 -17.54 3.23
N GLU A 229 -11.39 -17.86 2.81
CA GLU A 229 -11.69 -18.98 1.94
C GLU A 229 -11.62 -18.59 0.46
N THR A 230 -11.11 -19.51 -0.38
CA THR A 230 -11.20 -19.39 -1.84
C THR A 230 -12.44 -20.12 -2.34
N VAL A 231 -13.38 -19.39 -2.93
CA VAL A 231 -14.54 -19.96 -3.63
C VAL A 231 -14.16 -20.17 -5.09
N ARG A 232 -13.88 -21.42 -5.46
CA ARG A 232 -13.39 -21.76 -6.80
C ARG A 232 -14.30 -21.22 -7.90
N GLY A 233 -13.71 -20.59 -8.90
CA GLY A 233 -14.42 -20.00 -10.05
C GLY A 233 -15.15 -18.69 -9.75
N THR A 234 -15.21 -18.23 -8.48
CA THR A 234 -15.95 -17.02 -8.10
C THR A 234 -15.05 -15.96 -7.48
N GLY A 235 -14.27 -16.30 -6.45
CA GLY A 235 -13.45 -15.31 -5.74
C GLY A 235 -13.14 -15.73 -4.30
N TYR A 236 -13.38 -14.83 -3.35
CA TYR A 236 -13.01 -15.04 -1.96
C TYR A 236 -14.16 -14.72 -1.00
N ARG A 237 -14.13 -15.37 0.17
CA ARG A 237 -15.08 -15.17 1.27
C ARG A 237 -14.35 -15.18 2.60
N PHE A 238 -14.84 -14.39 3.56
CA PHE A 238 -14.39 -14.47 4.95
C PHE A 238 -15.42 -15.21 5.80
N ARG A 239 -14.99 -16.25 6.51
CA ARG A 239 -15.86 -17.10 7.33
C ARG A 239 -15.97 -16.53 8.75
N ARG A 240 -17.10 -16.74 9.40
CA ARG A 240 -17.30 -16.35 10.81
C ARG A 240 -16.69 -17.31 11.83
N ALA A 241 -16.40 -18.53 11.43
CA ALA A 241 -15.83 -19.56 12.30
C ALA A 241 -14.65 -20.25 11.62
N LEU A 242 -13.69 -20.64 12.44
CA LEU A 242 -12.59 -21.50 12.03
C LEU A 242 -13.14 -22.87 11.58
N ALA A 243 -12.50 -23.45 10.55
CA ALA A 243 -12.89 -24.75 10.02
C ALA A 243 -12.39 -25.90 10.93
#